data_323c6e36471872a66ed1f90e3e912e8e
#
_entry.id   323c6e36471872a66ed1f90e3e912e8e
#
_cell.length_a   1.000
_cell.length_b   1.000
_cell.length_c   1.000
_cell.angle_alpha   90.00
_cell.angle_beta   90.00
_cell.angle_gamma   90.00
#
_symmetry.space_group_name_H-M   'P 1'
#
loop_
_entity.id
_entity.type
_entity.pdbx_description
1 polymer ?
#
loop_
_entity_poly.entity_id
_entity_poly.type
_entity_poly.pdbx_seq_one_letter_code
_entity_poly.pdbx_strand_id
1 'polypeptide(L)'
;MAPLVWLITGSTSGIGAALVDQIGSRGDKVIASGRRVDQRIGHLKSENVALLELDITSDAATVKAQIEKAWGIFGHIDVVVNNAGVSSMKGAEEADEEYISNMFQVNLFGHMRVTRAILPLLRAQGSGCIAFTSSSTAWATLPFMSHYAASKAALSAYVESLHKEVRPLNLKCIAFECGGFPTHLGQPREESQAGFGNNGPAVSSYESLFANLVGHYVSNPMAHMPGDLVKGSAAMVDIIKGEGQAAGRPWAVRVALGSDGLGSARQKCAEMLQLLDRWQDVSVGTDRDGQEAVATQEMFEFTTILAPE
;
A
#
# COMPACT_ATOMS: atom_id res chain seq x y z
N MET A 1 9.64 25.99 -5.56
CA MET A 1 10.52 24.85 -5.27
C MET A 1 10.90 24.19 -6.59
N ALA A 2 12.07 23.56 -6.69
CA ALA A 2 12.41 22.77 -7.88
C ALA A 2 11.41 21.61 -8.03
N PRO A 3 11.12 21.16 -9.28
CA PRO A 3 10.28 20.00 -9.49
C PRO A 3 10.83 18.77 -8.82
N LEU A 4 9.97 18.01 -8.13
CA LEU A 4 10.34 16.71 -7.55
C LEU A 4 10.35 15.64 -8.65
N VAL A 5 11.19 14.62 -8.46
CA VAL A 5 11.25 13.43 -9.33
C VAL A 5 10.59 12.25 -8.61
N TRP A 6 9.57 11.68 -9.24
CA TRP A 6 8.77 10.58 -8.71
C TRP A 6 8.99 9.31 -9.51
N LEU A 7 9.22 8.18 -8.84
CA LEU A 7 9.14 6.85 -9.43
C LEU A 7 7.86 6.17 -8.94
N ILE A 8 6.99 5.72 -9.87
CA ILE A 8 5.72 5.08 -9.53
C ILE A 8 5.69 3.68 -10.12
N THR A 9 5.50 2.66 -9.28
CA THR A 9 5.28 1.29 -9.75
C THR A 9 3.79 1.04 -10.03
N GLY A 10 3.48 0.26 -11.07
CA GLY A 10 2.09 -0.04 -11.42
C GLY A 10 1.32 1.17 -11.98
N SER A 11 1.98 2.01 -12.78
CA SER A 11 1.45 3.26 -13.34
C SER A 11 0.43 3.08 -14.47
N THR A 12 0.19 1.86 -14.93
CA THR A 12 -0.60 1.62 -16.16
C THR A 12 -2.12 1.64 -15.96
N SER A 13 -2.62 1.80 -14.74
CA SER A 13 -4.05 1.86 -14.42
C SER A 13 -4.31 2.33 -12.97
N GLY A 14 -5.58 2.63 -12.67
CA GLY A 14 -6.05 2.91 -11.32
C GLY A 14 -5.32 4.06 -10.63
N ILE A 15 -4.99 3.90 -9.36
CA ILE A 15 -4.32 4.93 -8.54
C ILE A 15 -2.98 5.34 -9.16
N GLY A 16 -2.20 4.38 -9.68
CA GLY A 16 -0.90 4.67 -10.28
C GLY A 16 -1.00 5.57 -11.50
N ALA A 17 -1.98 5.35 -12.40
CA ALA A 17 -2.23 6.23 -13.55
C ALA A 17 -2.69 7.62 -13.10
N ALA A 18 -3.63 7.69 -12.14
CA ALA A 18 -4.11 8.96 -11.59
C ALA A 18 -2.98 9.76 -10.92
N LEU A 19 -2.01 9.11 -10.28
CA LEU A 19 -0.83 9.75 -9.73
C LEU A 19 0.07 10.34 -10.83
N VAL A 20 0.28 9.63 -11.95
CA VAL A 20 1.06 10.16 -13.08
C VAL A 20 0.45 11.47 -13.58
N ASP A 21 -0.87 11.51 -13.76
CA ASP A 21 -1.59 12.71 -14.21
C ASP A 21 -1.50 13.84 -13.18
N GLN A 22 -1.72 13.55 -11.90
CA GLN A 22 -1.67 14.55 -10.83
C GLN A 22 -0.28 15.18 -10.67
N ILE A 23 0.76 14.36 -10.68
CA ILE A 23 2.14 14.82 -10.51
C ILE A 23 2.58 15.62 -11.73
N GLY A 24 2.32 15.12 -12.94
CA GLY A 24 2.66 15.81 -14.18
C GLY A 24 1.97 17.17 -14.32
N SER A 25 0.67 17.24 -13.96
CA SER A 25 -0.09 18.51 -14.00
C SER A 25 0.40 19.57 -13.02
N ARG A 26 1.13 19.17 -11.97
CA ARG A 26 1.76 20.08 -10.98
C ARG A 26 3.19 20.49 -11.37
N GLY A 27 3.69 20.05 -12.52
CA GLY A 27 5.01 20.38 -13.03
C GLY A 27 6.16 19.57 -12.44
N ASP A 28 5.87 18.53 -11.66
CA ASP A 28 6.88 17.57 -11.18
C ASP A 28 7.23 16.56 -12.28
N LYS A 29 8.34 15.84 -12.13
CA LYS A 29 8.80 14.82 -13.08
C LYS A 29 8.37 13.43 -12.63
N VAL A 30 7.95 12.58 -13.57
CA VAL A 30 7.46 11.23 -13.28
C VAL A 30 8.22 10.17 -14.08
N ILE A 31 8.67 9.15 -13.41
CA ILE A 31 9.11 7.89 -14.00
C ILE A 31 7.96 6.89 -13.79
N ALA A 32 7.11 6.78 -14.81
CA ALA A 32 5.97 5.87 -14.78
C ALA A 32 6.42 4.46 -15.11
N SER A 33 6.28 3.51 -14.16
CA SER A 33 6.79 2.16 -14.36
C SER A 33 5.73 1.08 -14.21
N GLY A 34 5.98 -0.04 -14.88
CA GLY A 34 5.12 -1.22 -14.88
C GLY A 34 5.48 -2.17 -16.00
N ARG A 35 4.67 -3.19 -16.22
CA ARG A 35 4.83 -4.17 -17.30
C ARG A 35 4.21 -3.63 -18.59
N ARG A 36 4.92 -3.77 -19.72
CA ARG A 36 4.48 -3.34 -21.05
C ARG A 36 4.07 -1.86 -21.10
N VAL A 37 4.87 -0.99 -20.44
CA VAL A 37 4.52 0.43 -20.28
C VAL A 37 4.41 1.16 -21.62
N ASP A 38 5.32 0.91 -22.58
CA ASP A 38 5.28 1.57 -23.88
C ASP A 38 4.00 1.24 -24.66
N GLN A 39 3.51 -0.01 -24.56
CA GLN A 39 2.26 -0.41 -25.21
C GLN A 39 1.03 0.18 -24.55
N ARG A 40 1.04 0.32 -23.21
CA ARG A 40 -0.13 0.67 -22.40
C ARG A 40 -0.28 2.16 -22.19
N ILE A 41 0.83 2.87 -21.95
CA ILE A 41 0.85 4.29 -21.62
C ILE A 41 1.91 5.07 -22.41
N GLY A 42 2.37 4.57 -23.56
CA GLY A 42 3.37 5.21 -24.42
C GLY A 42 3.01 6.63 -24.82
N HIS A 43 1.71 6.93 -24.96
CA HIS A 43 1.18 8.25 -25.27
C HIS A 43 1.41 9.30 -24.17
N LEU A 44 1.71 8.91 -22.92
CA LEU A 44 2.00 9.84 -21.83
C LEU A 44 3.44 10.35 -21.84
N LYS A 45 4.33 9.73 -22.64
CA LYS A 45 5.75 10.11 -22.69
C LYS A 45 5.91 11.57 -23.10
N SER A 46 6.65 12.33 -22.30
CA SER A 46 6.91 13.75 -22.51
C SER A 46 8.25 14.17 -21.91
N GLU A 47 8.58 15.44 -21.90
CA GLU A 47 9.78 15.96 -21.23
C GLU A 47 9.77 15.67 -19.72
N ASN A 48 8.59 15.69 -19.08
CA ASN A 48 8.42 15.47 -17.66
C ASN A 48 7.93 14.06 -17.30
N VAL A 49 7.57 13.22 -18.27
CA VAL A 49 7.11 11.85 -18.05
C VAL A 49 7.98 10.87 -18.82
N ALA A 50 8.80 10.13 -18.09
CA ALA A 50 9.60 9.01 -18.62
C ALA A 50 8.89 7.68 -18.33
N LEU A 51 9.10 6.71 -19.21
CA LEU A 51 8.55 5.35 -19.08
C LEU A 51 9.67 4.38 -18.75
N LEU A 52 9.39 3.45 -17.82
CA LEU A 52 10.34 2.42 -17.41
C LEU A 52 9.65 1.06 -17.33
N GLU A 53 10.13 0.11 -18.11
CA GLU A 53 9.70 -1.30 -17.97
C GLU A 53 10.23 -1.83 -16.63
N LEU A 54 9.32 -2.21 -15.73
CA LEU A 54 9.65 -2.73 -14.41
C LEU A 54 8.61 -3.75 -13.96
N ASP A 55 9.00 -5.00 -13.87
CA ASP A 55 8.27 -6.01 -13.13
C ASP A 55 8.90 -6.18 -11.75
N ILE A 56 8.16 -5.77 -10.72
CA ILE A 56 8.63 -5.83 -9.33
C ILE A 56 8.73 -7.27 -8.79
N THR A 57 8.16 -8.25 -9.51
CA THR A 57 8.25 -9.67 -9.14
C THR A 57 9.51 -10.36 -9.69
N SER A 58 10.26 -9.69 -10.58
CA SER A 58 11.55 -10.15 -11.05
C SER A 58 12.55 -10.37 -9.91
N ASP A 59 13.62 -11.07 -10.17
CA ASP A 59 14.69 -11.28 -9.19
C ASP A 59 15.32 -9.96 -8.72
N ALA A 60 16.00 -10.01 -7.57
CA ALA A 60 16.51 -8.82 -6.91
C ALA A 60 17.59 -8.07 -7.75
N ALA A 61 18.38 -8.79 -8.56
CA ALA A 61 19.41 -8.17 -9.40
C ALA A 61 18.77 -7.41 -10.55
N THR A 62 17.75 -7.99 -11.20
CA THR A 62 16.97 -7.35 -12.25
C THR A 62 16.26 -6.09 -11.73
N VAL A 63 15.55 -6.18 -10.59
CA VAL A 63 14.89 -5.01 -9.99
C VAL A 63 15.92 -3.92 -9.66
N LYS A 64 17.07 -4.29 -9.07
CA LYS A 64 18.12 -3.34 -8.75
C LYS A 64 18.63 -2.60 -9.99
N ALA A 65 18.92 -3.31 -11.06
CA ALA A 65 19.37 -2.71 -12.33
C ALA A 65 18.33 -1.74 -12.91
N GLN A 66 17.04 -2.06 -12.83
CA GLN A 66 15.98 -1.15 -13.28
C GLN A 66 15.85 0.10 -12.39
N ILE A 67 16.05 -0.02 -11.08
CA ILE A 67 16.06 1.13 -10.18
C ILE A 67 17.26 2.05 -10.44
N GLU A 68 18.45 1.48 -10.67
CA GLU A 68 19.63 2.25 -11.08
C GLU A 68 19.41 2.98 -12.41
N LYS A 69 18.76 2.32 -13.37
CA LYS A 69 18.35 2.95 -14.62
C LYS A 69 17.33 4.08 -14.38
N ALA A 70 16.32 3.87 -13.52
CA ALA A 70 15.36 4.90 -13.14
C ALA A 70 16.08 6.14 -12.57
N TRP A 71 17.01 5.91 -11.66
CA TRP A 71 17.80 7.00 -11.07
C TRP A 71 18.55 7.84 -12.11
N GLY A 72 19.10 7.20 -13.14
CA GLY A 72 19.83 7.88 -14.22
C GLY A 72 18.94 8.72 -15.15
N ILE A 73 17.63 8.51 -15.20
CA ILE A 73 16.73 9.22 -16.14
C ILE A 73 16.71 10.73 -15.88
N PHE A 74 16.52 11.13 -14.63
CA PHE A 74 16.52 12.55 -14.22
C PHE A 74 17.65 12.89 -13.24
N GLY A 75 18.58 11.96 -12.99
CA GLY A 75 19.76 12.14 -12.15
C GLY A 75 19.53 11.96 -10.64
N HIS A 76 18.28 11.91 -10.20
CA HIS A 76 17.87 11.65 -8.81
C HIS A 76 16.42 11.19 -8.74
N ILE A 77 15.98 10.73 -7.57
CA ILE A 77 14.59 10.44 -7.26
C ILE A 77 14.30 10.98 -5.85
N ASP A 78 13.24 11.78 -5.73
CA ASP A 78 12.80 12.32 -4.44
C ASP A 78 11.75 11.45 -3.78
N VAL A 79 10.86 10.84 -4.59
CA VAL A 79 9.73 10.05 -4.11
C VAL A 79 9.62 8.74 -4.88
N VAL A 80 9.52 7.64 -4.14
CA VAL A 80 9.16 6.33 -4.70
C VAL A 80 7.77 5.95 -4.23
N VAL A 81 6.85 5.67 -5.15
CA VAL A 81 5.52 5.17 -4.84
C VAL A 81 5.42 3.70 -5.22
N ASN A 82 5.51 2.83 -4.22
CA ASN A 82 5.27 1.41 -4.31
C ASN A 82 3.75 1.16 -4.42
N ASN A 83 3.21 1.27 -5.65
CA ASN A 83 1.77 1.22 -5.89
C ASN A 83 1.31 -0.06 -6.60
N ALA A 84 2.17 -0.78 -7.29
CA ALA A 84 1.78 -2.02 -7.95
C ALA A 84 1.04 -2.99 -7.01
N GLY A 85 -0.02 -3.62 -7.48
CA GLY A 85 -0.81 -4.51 -6.63
C GLY A 85 -1.76 -5.38 -7.44
N VAL A 86 -2.21 -6.45 -6.80
CA VAL A 86 -3.25 -7.35 -7.27
C VAL A 86 -4.21 -7.65 -6.13
N SER A 87 -5.47 -7.92 -6.48
CA SER A 87 -6.49 -8.36 -5.52
C SER A 87 -7.43 -9.33 -6.22
N SER A 88 -7.89 -10.32 -5.48
CA SER A 88 -8.94 -11.24 -5.92
C SER A 88 -9.57 -11.91 -4.69
N MET A 89 -10.75 -12.49 -4.87
CA MET A 89 -11.47 -13.21 -3.81
C MET A 89 -11.30 -14.71 -4.02
N LYS A 90 -10.94 -15.44 -2.97
CA LYS A 90 -10.86 -16.91 -2.97
C LYS A 90 -11.04 -17.43 -1.54
N GLY A 91 -11.70 -18.56 -1.37
CA GLY A 91 -11.80 -19.24 -0.07
C GLY A 91 -10.42 -19.59 0.48
N ALA A 92 -10.26 -19.53 1.79
CA ALA A 92 -8.94 -19.79 2.40
C ALA A 92 -8.45 -21.22 2.10
N GLU A 93 -9.34 -22.21 2.10
CA GLU A 93 -9.02 -23.61 1.81
C GLU A 93 -8.99 -23.94 0.29
N GLU A 94 -9.47 -23.01 -0.55
CA GLU A 94 -9.49 -23.19 -2.00
C GLU A 94 -8.27 -22.55 -2.69
N ALA A 95 -7.54 -21.72 -1.96
CA ALA A 95 -6.37 -21.04 -2.49
C ALA A 95 -5.17 -22.01 -2.54
N ASP A 96 -4.65 -22.25 -3.73
CA ASP A 96 -3.44 -23.02 -3.92
C ASP A 96 -2.17 -22.18 -3.65
N GLU A 97 -1.04 -22.85 -3.53
CA GLU A 97 0.25 -22.23 -3.24
C GLU A 97 0.67 -21.19 -4.28
N GLU A 98 0.33 -21.38 -5.54
CA GLU A 98 0.65 -20.45 -6.61
C GLU A 98 -0.14 -19.15 -6.46
N TYR A 99 -1.44 -19.24 -6.21
CA TYR A 99 -2.29 -18.09 -5.95
C TYR A 99 -1.79 -17.27 -4.75
N ILE A 100 -1.48 -17.96 -3.63
CA ILE A 100 -0.98 -17.31 -2.42
C ILE A 100 0.37 -16.66 -2.70
N SER A 101 1.30 -17.41 -3.28
CA SER A 101 2.64 -16.92 -3.61
C SER A 101 2.60 -15.68 -4.49
N ASN A 102 1.83 -15.70 -5.57
CA ASN A 102 1.68 -14.56 -6.48
C ASN A 102 1.13 -13.32 -5.78
N MET A 103 0.13 -13.48 -4.89
CA MET A 103 -0.41 -12.38 -4.11
C MET A 103 0.66 -11.68 -3.28
N PHE A 104 1.47 -12.46 -2.55
CA PHE A 104 2.55 -11.93 -1.71
C PHE A 104 3.74 -11.43 -2.54
N GLN A 105 4.08 -12.09 -3.66
CA GLN A 105 5.16 -11.64 -4.55
C GLN A 105 4.90 -10.23 -5.09
N VAL A 106 3.66 -9.91 -5.46
CA VAL A 106 3.30 -8.58 -5.95
C VAL A 106 3.10 -7.59 -4.79
N ASN A 107 2.24 -7.94 -3.81
CA ASN A 107 1.75 -6.98 -2.83
C ASN A 107 2.74 -6.68 -1.69
N LEU A 108 3.77 -7.53 -1.50
CA LEU A 108 4.73 -7.39 -0.41
C LEU A 108 6.18 -7.50 -0.90
N PHE A 109 6.59 -8.66 -1.39
CA PHE A 109 8.01 -8.91 -1.68
C PHE A 109 8.55 -8.04 -2.83
N GLY A 110 7.73 -7.74 -3.84
CA GLY A 110 8.08 -6.82 -4.92
C GLY A 110 8.37 -5.40 -4.39
N HIS A 111 7.53 -4.90 -3.49
CA HIS A 111 7.76 -3.61 -2.84
C HIS A 111 9.04 -3.60 -1.99
N MET A 112 9.31 -4.70 -1.27
CA MET A 112 10.55 -4.85 -0.51
C MET A 112 11.79 -4.85 -1.43
N ARG A 113 11.72 -5.48 -2.62
CA ARG A 113 12.81 -5.47 -3.61
C ARG A 113 13.08 -4.06 -4.12
N VAL A 114 12.05 -3.33 -4.53
CA VAL A 114 12.17 -1.92 -4.95
C VAL A 114 12.77 -1.07 -3.84
N THR A 115 12.25 -1.20 -2.63
CA THR A 115 12.74 -0.46 -1.44
C THR A 115 14.21 -0.75 -1.16
N ARG A 116 14.62 -2.02 -1.14
CA ARG A 116 16.02 -2.41 -0.94
C ARG A 116 16.96 -1.85 -2.02
N ALA A 117 16.48 -1.75 -3.25
CA ALA A 117 17.27 -1.22 -4.36
C ALA A 117 17.44 0.31 -4.29
N ILE A 118 16.41 1.05 -3.87
CA ILE A 118 16.45 2.53 -3.83
C ILE A 118 17.07 3.09 -2.55
N LEU A 119 16.94 2.39 -1.41
CA LEU A 119 17.41 2.89 -0.11
C LEU A 119 18.89 3.35 -0.08
N PRO A 120 19.86 2.63 -0.66
CA PRO A 120 21.24 3.10 -0.69
C PRO A 120 21.42 4.44 -1.40
N LEU A 121 20.63 4.68 -2.46
CA LEU A 121 20.66 5.91 -3.25
C LEU A 121 20.05 7.07 -2.48
N LEU A 122 18.84 6.88 -1.88
CA LEU A 122 18.21 7.89 -1.05
C LEU A 122 19.04 8.22 0.20
N ARG A 123 19.65 7.22 0.82
CA ARG A 123 20.54 7.44 1.96
C ARG A 123 21.78 8.28 1.57
N ALA A 124 22.36 8.02 0.41
CA ALA A 124 23.47 8.83 -0.10
C ALA A 124 23.02 10.26 -0.45
N GLN A 125 21.79 10.44 -0.93
CA GLN A 125 21.17 11.74 -1.21
C GLN A 125 20.86 12.52 0.09
N GLY A 126 20.60 11.83 1.21
CA GLY A 126 20.26 12.42 2.52
C GLY A 126 18.84 12.98 2.61
N SER A 127 17.97 12.64 1.64
CA SER A 127 16.55 13.03 1.62
C SER A 127 15.75 12.09 0.74
N GLY A 128 14.45 12.00 0.97
CA GLY A 128 13.52 11.25 0.12
C GLY A 128 12.32 10.69 0.87
N CYS A 129 11.33 10.26 0.09
CA CYS A 129 10.12 9.63 0.60
C CYS A 129 9.85 8.31 -0.11
N ILE A 130 9.51 7.26 0.65
CA ILE A 130 9.04 5.99 0.13
C ILE A 130 7.59 5.80 0.55
N ALA A 131 6.68 5.92 -0.39
CA ALA A 131 5.25 5.76 -0.20
C ALA A 131 4.80 4.36 -0.66
N PHE A 132 3.76 3.84 -0.03
CA PHE A 132 3.21 2.52 -0.32
C PHE A 132 1.68 2.60 -0.42
N THR A 133 1.12 2.01 -1.46
CA THR A 133 -0.33 1.83 -1.59
C THR A 133 -0.75 0.55 -0.87
N SER A 134 -1.22 0.73 0.37
CA SER A 134 -1.83 -0.32 1.17
C SER A 134 -3.36 -0.32 0.97
N SER A 135 -4.10 -0.88 1.91
CA SER A 135 -5.56 -1.02 1.82
C SER A 135 -6.20 -0.90 3.21
N SER A 136 -7.45 -0.45 3.24
CA SER A 136 -8.31 -0.53 4.43
C SER A 136 -8.47 -1.95 4.96
N THR A 137 -8.24 -2.98 4.12
CA THR A 137 -8.24 -4.39 4.54
C THR A 137 -7.07 -4.74 5.47
N ALA A 138 -6.06 -3.88 5.60
CA ALA A 138 -5.04 -4.00 6.65
C ALA A 138 -5.62 -3.78 8.07
N TRP A 139 -6.79 -3.14 8.16
CA TRP A 139 -7.54 -2.92 9.40
C TRP A 139 -8.74 -3.86 9.53
N ALA A 140 -9.64 -3.82 8.54
CA ALA A 140 -10.89 -4.59 8.55
C ALA A 140 -10.91 -5.55 7.37
N THR A 141 -10.82 -6.84 7.69
CA THR A 141 -10.78 -7.92 6.70
C THR A 141 -12.19 -8.30 6.25
N LEU A 142 -12.30 -8.79 5.02
CA LEU A 142 -13.54 -9.34 4.47
C LEU A 142 -13.39 -10.87 4.27
N PRO A 143 -14.47 -11.65 4.38
CA PRO A 143 -14.47 -13.03 3.94
C PRO A 143 -13.95 -13.15 2.50
N PHE A 144 -13.29 -14.24 2.18
CA PHE A 144 -12.68 -14.54 0.86
C PHE A 144 -11.54 -13.61 0.42
N MET A 145 -11.10 -12.67 1.28
CA MET A 145 -9.96 -11.79 1.04
C MET A 145 -8.80 -12.02 2.01
N SER A 146 -8.75 -13.14 2.69
CA SER A 146 -7.75 -13.43 3.74
C SER A 146 -6.31 -13.22 3.27
N HIS A 147 -5.93 -13.73 2.09
CA HIS A 147 -4.57 -13.63 1.54
C HIS A 147 -4.23 -12.20 1.12
N TYR A 148 -5.20 -11.48 0.51
CA TYR A 148 -5.03 -10.07 0.18
C TYR A 148 -4.87 -9.21 1.44
N ALA A 149 -5.78 -9.38 2.41
CA ALA A 149 -5.74 -8.64 3.67
C ALA A 149 -4.42 -8.91 4.43
N ALA A 150 -3.99 -10.18 4.52
CA ALA A 150 -2.72 -10.54 5.12
C ALA A 150 -1.53 -9.87 4.42
N SER A 151 -1.51 -9.84 3.08
CA SER A 151 -0.44 -9.17 2.33
C SER A 151 -0.39 -7.67 2.58
N LYS A 152 -1.54 -6.99 2.71
CA LYS A 152 -1.63 -5.55 2.98
C LYS A 152 -1.34 -5.20 4.44
N ALA A 153 -1.77 -6.05 5.39
CA ALA A 153 -1.41 -5.90 6.79
C ALA A 153 0.11 -6.05 7.01
N ALA A 154 0.72 -7.05 6.37
CA ALA A 154 2.18 -7.24 6.39
C ALA A 154 2.91 -6.03 5.76
N LEU A 155 2.38 -5.47 4.67
CA LEU A 155 2.94 -4.26 4.05
C LEU A 155 2.87 -3.07 4.99
N SER A 156 1.72 -2.80 5.64
CA SER A 156 1.58 -1.69 6.58
C SER A 156 2.53 -1.82 7.77
N ALA A 157 2.67 -3.01 8.34
CA ALA A 157 3.63 -3.28 9.42
C ALA A 157 5.09 -3.09 8.97
N TYR A 158 5.43 -3.53 7.74
CA TYR A 158 6.74 -3.31 7.15
C TYR A 158 7.06 -1.81 7.03
N VAL A 159 6.10 -0.99 6.58
CA VAL A 159 6.27 0.45 6.42
C VAL A 159 6.51 1.15 7.77
N GLU A 160 5.81 0.75 8.82
CA GLU A 160 6.02 1.29 10.16
C GLU A 160 7.44 1.03 10.67
N SER A 161 7.91 -0.22 10.54
CA SER A 161 9.26 -0.59 10.95
C SER A 161 10.32 0.14 10.11
N LEU A 162 10.16 0.12 8.79
CA LEU A 162 11.05 0.81 7.87
C LEU A 162 11.17 2.31 8.18
N HIS A 163 10.04 2.98 8.48
CA HIS A 163 10.07 4.40 8.83
C HIS A 163 10.95 4.68 10.05
N LYS A 164 10.86 3.85 11.07
CA LYS A 164 11.68 3.97 12.29
C LYS A 164 13.17 3.80 12.00
N GLU A 165 13.52 2.86 11.10
CA GLU A 165 14.90 2.63 10.67
C GLU A 165 15.48 3.80 9.87
N VAL A 166 14.69 4.43 8.99
CA VAL A 166 15.21 5.42 8.05
C VAL A 166 14.99 6.88 8.48
N ARG A 167 14.13 7.12 9.47
CA ARG A 167 13.90 8.47 10.02
C ARG A 167 15.20 9.18 10.46
N PRO A 168 16.16 8.52 11.15
CA PRO A 168 17.43 9.15 11.50
C PRO A 168 18.29 9.53 10.29
N LEU A 169 17.98 9.01 9.11
CA LEU A 169 18.65 9.30 7.85
C LEU A 169 17.97 10.43 7.05
N ASN A 170 17.03 11.16 7.68
CA ASN A 170 16.20 12.18 7.03
C ASN A 170 15.36 11.63 5.87
N LEU A 171 14.95 10.35 5.94
CA LEU A 171 14.06 9.72 4.98
C LEU A 171 12.69 9.52 5.62
N LYS A 172 11.64 9.55 4.78
CA LYS A 172 10.25 9.39 5.21
C LYS A 172 9.64 8.17 4.57
N CYS A 173 8.80 7.46 5.31
CA CYS A 173 7.95 6.40 4.76
C CYS A 173 6.49 6.67 5.11
N ILE A 174 5.57 6.24 4.23
CA ILE A 174 4.13 6.36 4.43
C ILE A 174 3.38 5.22 3.76
N ALA A 175 2.40 4.65 4.44
CA ALA A 175 1.41 3.74 3.89
C ALA A 175 0.08 4.48 3.69
N PHE A 176 -0.40 4.54 2.46
CA PHE A 176 -1.74 4.99 2.14
C PHE A 176 -2.69 3.79 2.17
N GLU A 177 -3.56 3.74 3.15
CA GLU A 177 -4.51 2.64 3.38
C GLU A 177 -5.82 2.99 2.69
N CYS A 178 -5.86 2.69 1.39
CA CYS A 178 -6.95 3.06 0.52
C CYS A 178 -8.20 2.23 0.82
N GLY A 179 -9.34 2.89 0.95
CA GLY A 179 -10.66 2.28 0.90
C GLY A 179 -11.05 1.87 -0.53
N GLY A 180 -12.33 1.81 -0.81
CA GLY A 180 -12.85 1.47 -2.13
C GLY A 180 -12.66 2.61 -3.14
N PHE A 181 -11.72 2.43 -4.06
CA PHE A 181 -11.52 3.28 -5.23
C PHE A 181 -11.85 2.49 -6.50
N PRO A 182 -12.58 3.08 -7.49
CA PRO A 182 -12.93 2.39 -8.73
C PRO A 182 -11.70 2.15 -9.59
N THR A 183 -11.10 0.96 -9.46
CA THR A 183 -9.91 0.52 -10.19
C THR A 183 -10.13 -0.85 -10.82
N HIS A 184 -9.20 -1.26 -11.71
CA HIS A 184 -9.18 -2.61 -12.25
C HIS A 184 -8.40 -3.60 -11.36
N LEU A 185 -8.23 -3.29 -10.07
CA LEU A 185 -7.39 -4.07 -9.15
C LEU A 185 -7.86 -5.52 -8.99
N GLY A 186 -9.17 -5.74 -8.92
CA GLY A 186 -9.78 -7.07 -8.76
C GLY A 186 -9.89 -7.87 -10.07
N GLN A 187 -9.47 -7.32 -11.22
CA GLN A 187 -9.48 -8.04 -12.48
C GLN A 187 -8.20 -8.84 -12.62
N PRO A 188 -8.26 -10.17 -12.81
CA PRO A 188 -7.07 -10.99 -12.99
C PRO A 188 -6.37 -10.58 -14.30
N ARG A 189 -5.05 -10.48 -14.24
CA ARG A 189 -4.20 -10.19 -15.39
C ARG A 189 -3.52 -11.45 -15.91
N GLU A 190 -3.46 -12.47 -15.08
CA GLU A 190 -2.90 -13.80 -15.30
C GLU A 190 -3.79 -14.84 -14.63
N GLU A 191 -3.79 -16.07 -15.13
CA GLU A 191 -4.66 -17.13 -14.58
C GLU A 191 -4.37 -17.43 -13.11
N SER A 192 -3.10 -17.41 -12.72
CA SER A 192 -2.64 -17.57 -11.34
C SER A 192 -3.13 -16.47 -10.36
N GLN A 193 -3.66 -15.37 -10.89
CA GLN A 193 -4.26 -14.28 -10.10
C GLN A 193 -5.80 -14.37 -10.07
N ALA A 194 -6.37 -15.33 -10.78
CA ALA A 194 -7.82 -15.50 -10.81
C ALA A 194 -8.33 -15.97 -9.44
N GLY A 195 -9.35 -15.27 -8.94
CA GLY A 195 -10.15 -15.72 -7.79
C GLY A 195 -11.27 -16.65 -8.22
N PHE A 196 -12.43 -16.51 -7.60
CA PHE A 196 -13.62 -17.31 -7.97
C PHE A 196 -14.14 -17.07 -9.40
N GLY A 197 -13.73 -15.98 -10.06
CA GLY A 197 -14.30 -15.59 -11.34
C GLY A 197 -15.81 -15.36 -11.22
N ASN A 198 -16.55 -15.84 -12.22
CA ASN A 198 -18.02 -15.76 -12.23
C ASN A 198 -18.70 -16.94 -11.54
N ASN A 199 -17.95 -17.96 -11.10
CA ASN A 199 -18.50 -19.23 -10.65
C ASN A 199 -18.69 -19.30 -9.12
N GLY A 200 -18.18 -18.34 -8.36
CA GLY A 200 -18.20 -18.38 -6.90
C GLY A 200 -17.29 -19.46 -6.31
N PRO A 201 -17.44 -19.76 -4.99
CA PRO A 201 -16.65 -20.79 -4.32
C PRO A 201 -17.01 -22.20 -4.83
N ALA A 202 -16.00 -23.08 -4.90
CA ALA A 202 -16.18 -24.47 -5.24
C ALA A 202 -16.77 -25.29 -4.07
N VAL A 203 -16.51 -24.85 -2.83
CA VAL A 203 -17.04 -25.47 -1.62
C VAL A 203 -18.45 -24.91 -1.36
N SER A 204 -19.47 -25.74 -1.54
CA SER A 204 -20.88 -25.33 -1.48
C SER A 204 -21.29 -24.70 -0.15
N SER A 205 -20.64 -25.09 0.96
CA SER A 205 -20.88 -24.48 2.28
C SER A 205 -20.62 -22.98 2.33
N TYR A 206 -19.86 -22.42 1.41
CA TYR A 206 -19.55 -21.00 1.33
C TYR A 206 -20.42 -20.21 0.36
N GLU A 207 -21.22 -20.86 -0.46
CA GLU A 207 -22.04 -20.21 -1.50
C GLU A 207 -22.96 -19.13 -0.93
N SER A 208 -23.65 -19.42 0.18
CA SER A 208 -24.58 -18.47 0.80
C SER A 208 -23.86 -17.22 1.33
N LEU A 209 -22.71 -17.39 2.01
CA LEU A 209 -21.92 -16.28 2.50
C LEU A 209 -21.34 -15.44 1.35
N PHE A 210 -20.87 -16.10 0.30
CA PHE A 210 -20.34 -15.44 -0.89
C PHE A 210 -21.43 -14.67 -1.63
N ALA A 211 -22.59 -15.28 -1.86
CA ALA A 211 -23.72 -14.63 -2.53
C ALA A 211 -24.21 -13.40 -1.76
N ASN A 212 -24.29 -13.48 -0.43
CA ASN A 212 -24.64 -12.33 0.41
C ASN A 212 -23.62 -11.20 0.31
N LEU A 213 -22.32 -11.53 0.37
CA LEU A 213 -21.25 -10.54 0.27
C LEU A 213 -21.25 -9.87 -1.11
N VAL A 214 -21.28 -10.65 -2.19
CA VAL A 214 -21.28 -10.14 -3.57
C VAL A 214 -22.57 -9.35 -3.85
N GLY A 215 -23.72 -9.87 -3.42
CA GLY A 215 -25.00 -9.18 -3.55
C GLY A 215 -25.01 -7.82 -2.89
N HIS A 216 -24.38 -7.70 -1.71
CA HIS A 216 -24.22 -6.42 -1.01
C HIS A 216 -23.38 -5.44 -1.82
N TYR A 217 -22.23 -5.86 -2.37
CA TYR A 217 -21.34 -5.01 -3.16
C TYR A 217 -21.88 -4.69 -4.56
N VAL A 218 -22.55 -5.63 -5.22
CA VAL A 218 -23.07 -5.46 -6.59
C VAL A 218 -24.34 -4.61 -6.61
N SER A 219 -25.17 -4.67 -5.56
CA SER A 219 -26.41 -3.89 -5.49
C SER A 219 -26.20 -2.38 -5.46
N ASN A 220 -25.08 -1.91 -4.92
CA ASN A 220 -24.74 -0.50 -4.90
C ASN A 220 -23.20 -0.27 -4.93
N PRO A 221 -22.54 -0.47 -6.10
CA PRO A 221 -21.10 -0.37 -6.22
C PRO A 221 -20.55 0.99 -5.80
N MET A 222 -21.28 2.08 -6.05
CA MET A 222 -20.86 3.44 -5.71
C MET A 222 -20.85 3.69 -4.20
N ALA A 223 -21.77 3.07 -3.45
CA ALA A 223 -21.80 3.17 -1.99
C ALA A 223 -20.62 2.43 -1.33
N HIS A 224 -20.12 1.39 -1.98
CA HIS A 224 -19.01 0.55 -1.48
C HIS A 224 -17.64 0.94 -2.01
N MET A 225 -17.60 1.81 -3.02
CA MET A 225 -16.37 2.40 -3.57
C MET A 225 -16.52 3.92 -3.69
N PRO A 226 -16.62 4.63 -2.54
CA PRO A 226 -16.86 6.07 -2.53
C PRO A 226 -15.66 6.89 -2.99
N GLY A 227 -14.49 6.27 -3.14
CA GLY A 227 -13.25 6.93 -3.48
C GLY A 227 -13.26 7.50 -4.91
N ASP A 228 -12.78 8.74 -5.05
CA ASP A 228 -12.53 9.41 -6.31
C ASP A 228 -11.02 9.34 -6.60
N LEU A 229 -10.64 8.75 -7.74
CA LEU A 229 -9.22 8.56 -8.10
C LEU A 229 -8.46 9.89 -8.23
N VAL A 230 -9.09 10.93 -8.74
CA VAL A 230 -8.46 12.26 -8.91
C VAL A 230 -8.23 12.91 -7.54
N LYS A 231 -9.24 12.87 -6.66
CA LYS A 231 -9.13 13.44 -5.31
C LYS A 231 -8.17 12.62 -4.44
N GLY A 232 -8.22 11.29 -4.55
CA GLY A 232 -7.36 10.39 -3.80
C GLY A 232 -5.88 10.55 -4.17
N SER A 233 -5.57 10.58 -5.48
CA SER A 233 -4.20 10.81 -5.95
C SER A 233 -3.71 12.23 -5.62
N ALA A 234 -4.57 13.25 -5.72
CA ALA A 234 -4.25 14.61 -5.29
C ALA A 234 -3.90 14.66 -3.79
N ALA A 235 -4.70 14.00 -2.95
CA ALA A 235 -4.43 13.93 -1.50
C ALA A 235 -3.11 13.21 -1.18
N MET A 236 -2.78 12.12 -1.90
CA MET A 236 -1.48 11.44 -1.73
C MET A 236 -0.31 12.37 -2.06
N VAL A 237 -0.41 13.14 -3.14
CA VAL A 237 0.63 14.13 -3.53
C VAL A 237 0.71 15.25 -2.49
N ASP A 238 -0.42 15.81 -2.06
CA ASP A 238 -0.48 16.86 -1.04
C ASP A 238 0.18 16.42 0.26
N ILE A 239 -0.10 15.20 0.73
CA ILE A 239 0.46 14.66 1.97
C ILE A 239 1.98 14.51 1.86
N ILE A 240 2.49 13.97 0.76
CA ILE A 240 3.93 13.78 0.55
C ILE A 240 4.66 15.13 0.46
N LYS A 241 4.07 16.12 -0.22
CA LYS A 241 4.66 17.46 -0.38
C LYS A 241 4.39 18.38 0.82
N GLY A 242 3.47 18.05 1.72
CA GLY A 242 3.06 18.91 2.83
C GLY A 242 2.31 20.16 2.34
N GLU A 243 1.52 20.03 1.28
CA GLU A 243 0.76 21.13 0.67
C GLU A 243 -0.76 20.86 0.71
N GLY A 244 -1.58 21.76 0.16
CA GLY A 244 -3.03 21.61 0.09
C GLY A 244 -3.66 21.37 1.47
N GLN A 245 -4.50 20.35 1.59
CA GLN A 245 -5.14 19.99 2.85
C GLN A 245 -4.18 19.38 3.89
N ALA A 246 -2.98 18.99 3.48
CA ALA A 246 -1.95 18.44 4.34
C ALA A 246 -0.99 19.51 4.88
N ALA A 247 -1.10 20.76 4.42
CA ALA A 247 -0.21 21.84 4.84
C ALA A 247 -0.23 22.05 6.36
N GLY A 248 0.96 22.08 6.96
CA GLY A 248 1.12 22.28 8.41
C GLY A 248 0.75 21.07 9.28
N ARG A 249 0.36 19.93 8.71
CA ARG A 249 0.12 18.72 9.49
C ARG A 249 1.43 17.99 9.78
N PRO A 250 1.56 17.35 10.96
CA PRO A 250 2.69 16.50 11.26
C PRO A 250 2.73 15.31 10.29
N TRP A 251 3.93 14.76 10.07
CA TRP A 251 4.08 13.57 9.23
C TRP A 251 3.33 12.37 9.82
N ALA A 252 2.58 11.67 8.98
CA ALA A 252 1.88 10.46 9.34
C ALA A 252 2.48 9.26 8.58
N VAL A 253 2.77 8.18 9.30
CA VAL A 253 3.32 6.95 8.72
C VAL A 253 2.23 6.10 8.05
N ARG A 254 0.98 6.21 8.54
CA ARG A 254 -0.20 5.53 7.97
C ARG A 254 -1.33 6.54 7.80
N VAL A 255 -1.94 6.56 6.64
CA VAL A 255 -3.09 7.43 6.35
C VAL A 255 -4.19 6.65 5.65
N ALA A 256 -5.34 6.54 6.31
CA ALA A 256 -6.54 5.97 5.69
C ALA A 256 -7.12 6.98 4.67
N LEU A 257 -7.36 6.52 3.44
CA LEU A 257 -7.96 7.30 2.37
C LEU A 257 -9.35 6.74 2.01
N GLY A 258 -10.31 7.64 1.90
CA GLY A 258 -11.73 7.31 1.71
C GLY A 258 -12.49 7.26 3.03
N SER A 259 -13.78 7.61 2.99
CA SER A 259 -14.65 7.59 4.18
C SER A 259 -14.86 6.17 4.72
N ASP A 260 -14.94 5.19 3.84
CA ASP A 260 -15.02 3.77 4.13
C ASP A 260 -13.71 3.25 4.77
N GLY A 261 -12.56 3.64 4.23
CA GLY A 261 -11.25 3.30 4.80
C GLY A 261 -11.07 3.86 6.20
N LEU A 262 -11.40 5.15 6.39
CA LEU A 262 -11.37 5.79 7.71
C LEU A 262 -12.36 5.13 8.69
N GLY A 263 -13.58 4.84 8.24
CA GLY A 263 -14.60 4.18 9.05
C GLY A 263 -14.16 2.79 9.51
N SER A 264 -13.64 1.98 8.59
CA SER A 264 -13.11 0.63 8.87
C SER A 264 -11.96 0.65 9.89
N ALA A 265 -11.01 1.58 9.73
CA ALA A 265 -9.91 1.73 10.68
C ALA A 265 -10.40 2.11 12.08
N ARG A 266 -11.31 3.10 12.18
CA ARG A 266 -11.89 3.52 13.47
C ARG A 266 -12.67 2.40 14.15
N GLN A 267 -13.52 1.69 13.40
CA GLN A 267 -14.25 0.57 13.93
C GLN A 267 -13.31 -0.50 14.47
N LYS A 268 -12.29 -0.88 13.70
CA LYS A 268 -11.31 -1.89 14.12
C LYS A 268 -10.56 -1.48 15.39
N CYS A 269 -10.11 -0.23 15.49
CA CYS A 269 -9.48 0.28 16.70
C CYS A 269 -10.41 0.17 17.92
N ALA A 270 -11.68 0.55 17.77
CA ALA A 270 -12.65 0.45 18.87
C ALA A 270 -12.91 -1.01 19.30
N GLU A 271 -13.05 -1.93 18.33
CA GLU A 271 -13.19 -3.37 18.60
C GLU A 271 -11.97 -3.93 19.32
N MET A 272 -10.76 -3.54 18.90
CA MET A 272 -9.52 -4.01 19.52
C MET A 272 -9.39 -3.51 20.96
N LEU A 273 -9.72 -2.26 21.25
CA LEU A 273 -9.72 -1.73 22.63
C LEU A 273 -10.68 -2.53 23.52
N GLN A 274 -11.92 -2.81 23.04
CA GLN A 274 -12.88 -3.61 23.80
C GLN A 274 -12.37 -5.05 24.04
N LEU A 275 -11.66 -5.64 23.09
CA LEU A 275 -11.06 -6.97 23.26
C LEU A 275 -9.90 -6.95 24.27
N LEU A 276 -9.04 -5.91 24.21
CA LEU A 276 -7.95 -5.72 25.19
C LEU A 276 -8.51 -5.58 26.61
N ASP A 277 -9.52 -4.74 26.80
CA ASP A 277 -10.16 -4.58 28.11
C ASP A 277 -10.79 -5.88 28.63
N ARG A 278 -11.44 -6.65 27.74
CA ARG A 278 -12.10 -7.90 28.09
C ARG A 278 -11.13 -9.01 28.51
N TRP A 279 -9.92 -9.00 27.96
CA TRP A 279 -8.92 -10.05 28.19
C TRP A 279 -7.74 -9.57 29.05
N GLN A 280 -7.84 -8.37 29.63
CA GLN A 280 -6.75 -7.73 30.38
C GLN A 280 -6.22 -8.62 31.51
N ASP A 281 -7.09 -9.20 32.32
CA ASP A 281 -6.73 -10.05 33.46
C ASP A 281 -5.98 -11.32 33.03
N VAL A 282 -6.45 -11.94 31.94
CA VAL A 282 -5.77 -13.11 31.35
C VAL A 282 -4.41 -12.70 30.80
N SER A 283 -4.34 -11.59 30.09
CA SER A 283 -3.08 -11.10 29.47
C SER A 283 -2.02 -10.78 30.53
N VAL A 284 -2.40 -10.02 31.56
CA VAL A 284 -1.48 -9.66 32.66
C VAL A 284 -1.13 -10.88 33.53
N GLY A 285 -2.06 -11.84 33.69
CA GLY A 285 -1.82 -13.08 34.41
C GLY A 285 -0.77 -14.00 33.79
N THR A 286 -0.25 -13.68 32.60
CA THR A 286 0.87 -14.40 31.97
C THR A 286 2.24 -13.86 32.36
N ASP A 287 2.29 -12.77 33.12
CA ASP A 287 3.54 -12.19 33.60
C ASP A 287 4.18 -13.05 34.68
N ARG A 288 5.48 -12.90 34.91
CA ARG A 288 6.22 -13.62 35.93
C ARG A 288 5.79 -13.15 37.32
N ASP A 289 5.61 -14.10 38.24
CA ASP A 289 5.28 -13.79 39.63
C ASP A 289 6.29 -12.81 40.25
N GLY A 290 5.76 -11.80 40.92
CA GLY A 290 6.57 -10.78 41.63
C GLY A 290 7.22 -9.71 40.71
N GLN A 291 6.91 -9.66 39.42
CA GLN A 291 7.26 -8.56 38.55
C GLN A 291 6.03 -7.67 38.32
N GLU A 292 6.14 -6.41 38.75
CA GLU A 292 5.22 -5.41 38.22
C GLU A 292 5.52 -5.29 36.72
N ALA A 293 4.50 -5.56 35.88
CA ALA A 293 4.59 -5.36 34.44
C ALA A 293 4.76 -3.86 34.15
N VAL A 294 5.98 -3.44 33.99
CA VAL A 294 6.28 -2.07 33.61
C VAL A 294 6.56 -2.07 32.10
N ALA A 295 5.51 -1.89 31.31
CA ALA A 295 5.72 -1.33 29.98
C ALA A 295 6.23 0.10 30.19
N THR A 296 7.55 0.27 30.26
CA THR A 296 8.15 1.59 30.48
C THR A 296 7.89 2.47 29.26
N GLN A 297 7.71 3.76 29.48
CA GLN A 297 7.57 4.75 28.42
C GLN A 297 8.72 4.65 27.41
N GLU A 298 9.92 4.29 27.84
CA GLU A 298 11.09 4.05 27.03
C GLU A 298 10.88 2.93 25.98
N MET A 299 10.15 1.86 26.31
CA MET A 299 9.82 0.80 25.35
C MET A 299 8.89 1.32 24.24
N PHE A 300 7.97 2.25 24.56
CA PHE A 300 7.06 2.81 23.59
C PHE A 300 7.74 3.79 22.64
N GLU A 301 8.86 4.42 23.00
CA GLU A 301 9.62 5.29 22.10
C GLU A 301 10.08 4.55 20.83
N PHE A 302 10.47 3.28 20.96
CA PHE A 302 10.85 2.47 19.80
C PHE A 302 9.66 1.93 19.00
N THR A 303 8.47 1.87 19.59
CA THR A 303 7.28 1.31 18.94
C THR A 303 6.31 2.36 18.41
N THR A 304 6.37 3.61 18.90
CA THR A 304 5.48 4.68 18.44
C THR A 304 5.72 5.06 16.97
N ILE A 305 4.63 5.30 16.26
CA ILE A 305 4.61 5.86 14.89
C ILE A 305 4.29 7.36 14.88
N LEU A 306 3.98 7.93 16.05
CA LEU A 306 3.77 9.36 16.19
C LEU A 306 5.12 10.08 16.23
N ALA A 307 5.20 11.21 15.54
CA ALA A 307 6.36 12.09 15.70
C ALA A 307 6.37 12.62 17.14
N PRO A 308 7.55 12.76 17.78
CA PRO A 308 7.63 13.54 19.02
C PRO A 308 7.14 14.96 18.73
N GLU A 309 6.34 15.49 19.66
CA GLU A 309 5.81 16.86 19.60
C GLU A 309 6.93 17.89 19.66
#